data_73ef5bde4b7c089f81e4817fc5c6e1d8
#
_entry.id   73ef5bde4b7c089f81e4817fc5c6e1d8
#
_cell.length_a   1.000
_cell.length_b   1.000
_cell.length_c   1.000
_cell.angle_alpha   90.00
_cell.angle_beta   90.00
_cell.angle_gamma   90.00
#
_symmetry.space_group_name_H-M   'P 1'
#
loop_
_entity.id
_entity.type
_entity.pdbx_description
1 polymer ?
#
loop_
_entity_poly.entity_id
_entity_poly.type
_entity_poly.pdbx_seq_one_letter_code
_entity_poly.pdbx_strand_id
1 'polypeptide(L)'
;IVQIYTLPFFGAVKSGSDGYLFYPDGSGAIMDLKLVNKKSINQTATPIGIPVHGTKDTDIDQMRNNDSACASLPVLGVKDGDNALVGYITQGTSDASVNVSAENQVVKLNRNYFSFHYRYSYDILTSDISIQGTGMEDEGAQANQNQENKGNSGKKSKVIARVYDYQTIREDRELCYQFLCGELADYSGMAGAYRTYLLQSRGLGNAVEDMERMPLVLDLFMGIKKDQVLFQTFLPMTTLKQAEQINELFKSQDVTDQIVRLKGWSKGGYG
;
A
#
# COMPACT_ATOMS: atom_id res chain seq x y z
N ILE A 1 10.61 14.57 -13.44
CA ILE A 1 10.32 13.13 -13.20
C ILE A 1 9.74 13.03 -11.80
N VAL A 2 8.56 12.44 -11.66
CA VAL A 2 7.87 12.22 -10.39
C VAL A 2 7.94 10.75 -10.00
N GLN A 3 7.73 9.87 -10.98
CA GLN A 3 7.69 8.44 -10.78
C GLN A 3 8.40 7.72 -11.93
N ILE A 4 9.04 6.61 -11.64
CA ILE A 4 9.71 5.74 -12.59
C ILE A 4 8.96 4.41 -12.61
N TYR A 5 8.55 3.97 -13.80
CA TYR A 5 7.95 2.66 -14.04
C TYR A 5 9.04 1.72 -14.56
N THR A 6 9.22 0.59 -13.86
CA THR A 6 10.26 -0.36 -14.22
C THR A 6 9.69 -1.50 -15.06
N LEU A 7 10.23 -1.67 -16.26
CA LEU A 7 9.91 -2.78 -17.16
C LEU A 7 8.38 -3.05 -17.31
N PRO A 8 7.54 -2.04 -17.62
CA PRO A 8 6.07 -2.14 -17.49
C PRO A 8 5.41 -3.13 -18.44
N PHE A 9 6.15 -3.75 -19.35
CA PHE A 9 5.67 -4.78 -20.28
C PHE A 9 6.40 -6.13 -20.11
N PHE A 10 7.31 -6.23 -19.15
CA PHE A 10 8.01 -7.48 -18.89
C PHE A 10 7.07 -8.48 -18.21
N GLY A 11 6.89 -9.65 -18.85
CA GLY A 11 5.90 -10.61 -18.40
C GLY A 11 4.44 -10.22 -18.70
N ALA A 12 4.19 -9.25 -19.58
CA ALA A 12 2.83 -8.87 -19.95
C ALA A 12 2.17 -9.97 -20.81
N VAL A 13 0.90 -10.29 -20.51
CA VAL A 13 0.17 -11.42 -21.09
C VAL A 13 -1.17 -11.01 -21.65
N LYS A 14 -1.69 -11.75 -22.63
CA LYS A 14 -3.00 -11.51 -23.24
C LYS A 14 -4.11 -12.09 -22.38
N SER A 15 -5.28 -11.48 -22.43
CA SER A 15 -6.49 -12.08 -21.88
C SER A 15 -6.87 -13.35 -22.65
N GLY A 16 -7.36 -14.35 -21.91
CA GLY A 16 -7.71 -15.66 -22.43
C GLY A 16 -6.56 -16.68 -22.40
N SER A 17 -5.34 -16.27 -22.05
CA SER A 17 -4.24 -17.19 -21.76
C SER A 17 -4.54 -18.06 -20.55
N ASP A 18 -3.93 -19.23 -20.48
CA ASP A 18 -4.01 -20.13 -19.32
C ASP A 18 -3.04 -19.67 -18.24
N GLY A 19 -3.47 -18.70 -17.45
CA GLY A 19 -2.59 -18.11 -16.45
C GLY A 19 -3.27 -17.00 -15.64
N TYR A 20 -2.47 -16.30 -14.89
CA TYR A 20 -2.94 -15.21 -14.00
C TYR A 20 -1.82 -14.22 -13.70
N LEU A 21 -2.22 -13.03 -13.25
CA LEU A 21 -1.34 -12.12 -12.53
C LEU A 21 -1.50 -12.34 -11.03
N PHE A 22 -0.38 -12.43 -10.34
CA PHE A 22 -0.30 -12.52 -8.88
C PHE A 22 0.23 -11.20 -8.32
N TYR A 23 -0.45 -10.63 -7.32
CA TYR A 23 -0.09 -9.34 -6.75
C TYR A 23 -0.50 -9.24 -5.27
N PRO A 24 0.15 -8.38 -4.47
CA PRO A 24 0.03 -8.34 -3.02
C PRO A 24 -1.12 -7.42 -2.55
N ASP A 25 -2.36 -7.70 -2.95
CA ASP A 25 -3.54 -7.02 -2.42
C ASP A 25 -4.00 -7.72 -1.14
N GLY A 26 -3.84 -7.05 0.00
CA GLY A 26 -4.08 -7.66 1.31
C GLY A 26 -3.21 -8.90 1.54
N SER A 27 -3.85 -10.06 1.70
CA SER A 27 -3.17 -11.36 1.82
C SER A 27 -2.61 -11.92 0.51
N GLY A 28 -2.84 -11.22 -0.59
CA GLY A 28 -2.51 -11.62 -1.95
C GLY A 28 -3.75 -11.86 -2.80
N ALA A 29 -3.67 -11.47 -4.07
CA ALA A 29 -4.75 -11.65 -5.04
C ALA A 29 -4.24 -12.24 -6.36
N ILE A 30 -5.14 -12.91 -7.07
CA ILE A 30 -4.91 -13.49 -8.38
C ILE A 30 -5.93 -12.91 -9.35
N MET A 31 -5.45 -12.35 -10.46
CA MET A 31 -6.28 -11.95 -11.58
C MET A 31 -6.20 -13.05 -12.67
N ASP A 32 -7.23 -13.88 -12.76
CA ASP A 32 -7.31 -14.94 -13.79
C ASP A 32 -7.50 -14.30 -15.17
N LEU A 33 -6.61 -14.64 -16.09
CA LEU A 33 -6.58 -14.11 -17.45
C LEU A 33 -7.74 -14.60 -18.32
N LYS A 34 -8.34 -15.74 -17.98
CA LYS A 34 -9.54 -16.27 -18.68
C LYS A 34 -10.80 -15.50 -18.28
N LEU A 35 -10.84 -14.96 -17.04
CA LEU A 35 -11.99 -14.24 -16.51
C LEU A 35 -12.00 -12.76 -16.88
N VAL A 36 -10.92 -12.22 -17.44
CA VAL A 36 -10.89 -10.85 -17.90
C VAL A 36 -11.93 -10.65 -19.00
N ASN A 37 -13.00 -9.94 -18.64
CA ASN A 37 -14.14 -9.77 -19.55
C ASN A 37 -13.86 -8.60 -20.53
N LYS A 38 -13.66 -8.93 -21.79
CA LYS A 38 -13.43 -7.94 -22.86
C LYS A 38 -14.55 -6.90 -23.02
N LYS A 39 -15.79 -7.23 -22.58
CA LYS A 39 -16.94 -6.30 -22.66
C LYS A 39 -16.91 -5.23 -21.57
N SER A 40 -16.24 -5.49 -20.46
CA SER A 40 -16.08 -4.54 -19.33
C SER A 40 -14.82 -3.69 -19.43
N ILE A 41 -14.04 -3.84 -20.51
CA ILE A 41 -12.80 -3.09 -20.68
C ILE A 41 -13.13 -1.62 -20.93
N ASN A 42 -13.02 -0.81 -19.89
CA ASN A 42 -13.14 0.64 -20.00
C ASN A 42 -12.00 1.19 -20.86
N GLN A 43 -12.31 2.20 -21.65
CA GLN A 43 -11.34 2.87 -22.52
C GLN A 43 -10.13 3.43 -21.78
N THR A 44 -10.25 3.63 -20.48
CA THR A 44 -9.31 4.35 -19.63
C THR A 44 -8.96 3.58 -18.34
N ALA A 45 -8.86 2.25 -18.40
CA ALA A 45 -8.40 1.51 -17.23
C ALA A 45 -7.00 1.99 -16.82
N THR A 46 -6.97 2.79 -15.76
CA THR A 46 -5.72 3.24 -15.14
C THR A 46 -5.14 2.07 -14.36
N PRO A 47 -3.84 1.81 -14.42
CA PRO A 47 -3.21 0.83 -13.56
C PRO A 47 -3.52 1.13 -12.09
N ILE A 48 -3.88 0.11 -11.33
CA ILE A 48 -4.03 0.21 -9.89
C ILE A 48 -2.62 0.09 -9.30
N GLY A 49 -2.16 1.17 -8.68
CA GLY A 49 -0.90 1.18 -7.93
C GLY A 49 -1.16 0.86 -6.46
N ILE A 50 -0.55 -0.21 -5.96
CA ILE A 50 -0.62 -0.62 -4.56
C ILE A 50 0.71 -0.23 -3.92
N PRO A 51 0.76 0.81 -3.03
CA PRO A 51 1.99 1.20 -2.36
C PRO A 51 2.55 0.03 -1.55
N VAL A 52 3.85 -0.14 -1.60
CA VAL A 52 4.53 -1.10 -0.73
C VAL A 52 4.53 -0.56 0.70
N HIS A 53 4.60 -1.46 1.66
CA HIS A 53 4.64 -1.15 3.08
C HIS A 53 5.60 0.01 3.40
N GLY A 54 5.13 0.96 4.20
CA GLY A 54 5.89 2.13 4.66
C GLY A 54 5.79 3.38 3.78
N THR A 55 5.30 3.30 2.56
CA THR A 55 5.27 4.45 1.63
C THR A 55 4.28 5.53 2.04
N LYS A 56 3.24 5.18 2.80
CA LYS A 56 2.15 6.09 3.18
C LYS A 56 1.66 5.90 4.61
N ASP A 57 2.43 5.27 5.48
CA ASP A 57 2.05 5.03 6.88
C ASP A 57 1.79 6.32 7.68
N THR A 58 2.27 7.46 7.16
CA THR A 58 2.08 8.77 7.77
C THR A 58 0.88 9.54 7.22
N ASP A 59 0.26 9.08 6.14
CA ASP A 59 -0.85 9.77 5.49
C ASP A 59 -2.19 9.14 5.88
N ILE A 60 -2.59 9.39 7.12
CA ILE A 60 -3.83 8.88 7.73
C ILE A 60 -5.08 9.37 6.99
N ASP A 61 -5.04 10.57 6.42
CA ASP A 61 -6.18 11.13 5.67
C ASP A 61 -6.41 10.40 4.34
N GLN A 62 -5.35 9.89 3.72
CA GLN A 62 -5.49 9.05 2.53
C GLN A 62 -5.95 7.63 2.86
N MET A 63 -5.61 7.09 4.02
CA MET A 63 -6.14 5.80 4.48
C MET A 63 -7.66 5.85 4.73
N ARG A 64 -8.19 7.00 5.16
CA ARG A 64 -9.64 7.19 5.37
C ARG A 64 -10.44 7.27 4.08
N ASN A 65 -9.84 7.72 2.99
CA ASN A 65 -10.51 8.01 1.72
C ASN A 65 -10.27 6.96 0.64
N ASN A 66 -9.30 6.10 0.80
CA ASN A 66 -8.99 5.02 -0.12
C ASN A 66 -8.96 3.70 0.66
N ASP A 67 -9.89 2.81 0.36
CA ASP A 67 -9.88 1.40 0.77
C ASP A 67 -8.70 0.60 0.15
N SER A 68 -7.73 1.28 -0.43
CA SER A 68 -6.55 0.64 -1.00
C SER A 68 -5.58 0.24 0.11
N ALA A 69 -5.67 -1.01 0.50
CA ALA A 69 -4.68 -1.63 1.37
C ALA A 69 -3.27 -1.47 0.79
N CYS A 70 -2.31 -1.14 1.65
CA CYS A 70 -0.90 -1.18 1.27
C CYS A 70 -0.48 -2.63 1.00
N ALA A 71 0.44 -2.82 0.05
CA ALA A 71 1.03 -4.12 -0.19
C ALA A 71 1.88 -4.53 1.03
N SER A 72 1.55 -5.65 1.63
CA SER A 72 2.32 -6.19 2.76
C SER A 72 3.70 -6.70 2.33
N LEU A 73 3.84 -7.10 1.07
CA LEU A 73 5.07 -7.66 0.51
C LEU A 73 5.36 -7.04 -0.85
N PRO A 74 6.62 -6.69 -1.15
CA PRO A 74 7.03 -6.09 -2.42
C PRO A 74 7.25 -7.16 -3.50
N VAL A 75 6.21 -7.93 -3.82
CA VAL A 75 6.27 -9.08 -4.73
C VAL A 75 5.14 -9.02 -5.76
N LEU A 76 5.42 -9.50 -6.95
CA LEU A 76 4.44 -9.70 -8.02
C LEU A 76 4.77 -10.98 -8.78
N GLY A 77 3.83 -11.50 -9.54
CA GLY A 77 4.07 -12.66 -10.35
C GLY A 77 3.15 -12.74 -11.58
N VAL A 78 3.59 -13.50 -12.55
CA VAL A 78 2.84 -13.81 -13.79
C VAL A 78 2.97 -15.28 -14.08
N LYS A 79 1.86 -15.93 -14.36
CA LYS A 79 1.82 -17.29 -14.93
C LYS A 79 1.23 -17.22 -16.33
N ASP A 80 1.86 -17.93 -17.27
CA ASP A 80 1.35 -18.15 -18.62
C ASP A 80 1.69 -19.58 -19.07
N GLY A 81 0.68 -20.44 -19.10
CA GLY A 81 0.87 -21.88 -19.34
C GLY A 81 1.76 -22.54 -18.29
N ASP A 82 2.78 -23.26 -18.76
CA ASP A 82 3.76 -23.97 -17.92
C ASP A 82 4.94 -23.13 -17.46
N ASN A 83 4.86 -21.81 -17.69
CA ASN A 83 5.90 -20.88 -17.28
C ASN A 83 5.34 -19.83 -16.31
N ALA A 84 6.21 -19.40 -15.41
CA ALA A 84 5.90 -18.30 -14.51
C ALA A 84 7.11 -17.40 -14.29
N LEU A 85 6.82 -16.18 -13.88
CA LEU A 85 7.78 -15.16 -13.50
C LEU A 85 7.37 -14.63 -12.15
N VAL A 86 8.28 -14.62 -11.19
CA VAL A 86 8.13 -13.87 -9.94
C VAL A 86 9.13 -12.71 -9.91
N GLY A 87 8.66 -11.54 -9.52
CA GLY A 87 9.50 -10.36 -9.31
C GLY A 87 9.35 -9.85 -7.88
N TYR A 88 10.43 -9.37 -7.28
CA TYR A 88 10.39 -8.75 -5.97
C TYR A 88 11.46 -7.68 -5.82
N ILE A 89 11.19 -6.72 -4.93
CA ILE A 89 12.11 -5.62 -4.65
C ILE A 89 13.04 -6.05 -3.52
N THR A 90 14.33 -5.96 -3.77
CA THR A 90 15.37 -6.27 -2.78
C THR A 90 15.88 -5.03 -2.08
N GLN A 91 15.81 -3.86 -2.74
CA GLN A 91 16.20 -2.57 -2.18
C GLN A 91 15.30 -1.44 -2.70
N GLY A 92 15.00 -0.44 -1.86
CA GLY A 92 14.19 0.73 -2.20
C GLY A 92 12.68 0.47 -2.10
N THR A 93 12.22 -0.23 -1.07
CA THR A 93 10.79 -0.53 -0.86
C THR A 93 9.99 0.65 -0.32
N SER A 94 10.65 1.63 0.31
CA SER A 94 10.01 2.75 1.00
C SER A 94 9.17 3.65 0.09
N ASP A 95 9.56 3.78 -1.17
CA ASP A 95 8.92 4.64 -2.17
C ASP A 95 8.36 3.86 -3.37
N ALA A 96 8.22 2.55 -3.21
CA ALA A 96 7.78 1.63 -4.23
C ALA A 96 6.27 1.42 -4.27
N SER A 97 5.77 1.03 -5.43
CA SER A 97 4.42 0.51 -5.61
C SER A 97 4.41 -0.67 -6.56
N VAL A 98 3.51 -1.63 -6.30
CA VAL A 98 3.16 -2.68 -7.25
C VAL A 98 1.99 -2.21 -8.08
N ASN A 99 2.13 -2.21 -9.40
CA ASN A 99 1.09 -1.77 -10.32
C ASN A 99 0.50 -2.96 -11.04
N VAL A 100 -0.82 -3.04 -11.07
CA VAL A 100 -1.58 -4.07 -11.77
C VAL A 100 -2.51 -3.40 -12.77
N SER A 101 -2.56 -3.90 -13.98
CA SER A 101 -3.40 -3.37 -15.04
C SER A 101 -3.96 -4.49 -15.89
N ALA A 102 -5.27 -4.57 -15.96
CA ALA A 102 -5.94 -5.37 -16.98
C ALA A 102 -5.76 -4.74 -18.37
N GLU A 103 -5.92 -5.54 -19.41
CA GLU A 103 -5.93 -5.05 -20.79
C GLU A 103 -7.00 -3.97 -20.96
N ASN A 104 -6.71 -2.97 -21.78
CA ASN A 104 -7.65 -1.91 -22.12
C ASN A 104 -7.64 -1.68 -23.65
N GLN A 105 -8.40 -0.71 -24.14
CA GLN A 105 -8.50 -0.44 -25.58
C GLN A 105 -7.18 0.02 -26.21
N VAL A 106 -6.31 0.63 -25.44
CA VAL A 106 -5.00 1.15 -25.89
C VAL A 106 -3.93 0.06 -25.69
N VAL A 107 -3.85 -0.47 -24.48
CA VAL A 107 -2.88 -1.52 -24.13
C VAL A 107 -3.61 -2.86 -24.07
N LYS A 108 -3.38 -3.67 -25.07
CA LYS A 108 -4.01 -4.98 -25.28
C LYS A 108 -3.34 -6.12 -24.49
N LEU A 109 -2.79 -5.81 -23.31
CA LEU A 109 -2.04 -6.71 -22.45
C LEU A 109 -2.38 -6.48 -20.99
N ASN A 110 -2.53 -7.58 -20.26
CA ASN A 110 -2.56 -7.58 -18.81
C ASN A 110 -1.13 -7.57 -18.29
N ARG A 111 -0.84 -6.76 -17.28
CA ARG A 111 0.52 -6.56 -16.80
C ARG A 111 0.55 -6.17 -15.33
N ASN A 112 1.62 -6.58 -14.67
CA ASN A 112 2.01 -6.05 -13.39
C ASN A 112 3.49 -5.65 -13.44
N TYR A 113 3.84 -4.61 -12.69
CA TYR A 113 5.19 -4.05 -12.70
C TYR A 113 5.40 -3.19 -11.46
N PHE A 114 6.66 -2.94 -11.12
CA PHE A 114 7.00 -2.03 -10.04
C PHE A 114 7.12 -0.59 -10.54
N SER A 115 6.85 0.33 -9.64
CA SER A 115 7.19 1.74 -9.83
C SER A 115 7.76 2.31 -8.54
N PHE A 116 8.56 3.36 -8.70
CA PHE A 116 9.21 4.06 -7.60
C PHE A 116 8.94 5.55 -7.72
N HIS A 117 8.65 6.20 -6.58
CA HIS A 117 8.59 7.65 -6.54
C HIS A 117 10.00 8.23 -6.57
N TYR A 118 10.19 9.23 -7.41
CA TYR A 118 11.40 10.02 -7.48
C TYR A 118 11.25 11.35 -6.74
N ARG A 119 10.01 11.84 -6.73
CA ARG A 119 9.55 13.00 -5.96
C ARG A 119 8.12 12.75 -5.52
N TYR A 120 7.80 13.24 -4.34
CA TYR A 120 6.41 13.32 -3.93
C TYR A 120 5.74 14.56 -4.50
N SER A 121 4.44 14.52 -4.63
CA SER A 121 3.62 15.66 -4.98
C SER A 121 2.39 15.68 -4.09
N TYR A 122 1.97 16.87 -3.70
CA TYR A 122 0.76 17.07 -2.91
C TYR A 122 -0.15 18.05 -3.62
N ASP A 123 -1.45 17.82 -3.50
CA ASP A 123 -2.46 18.72 -4.00
C ASP A 123 -2.82 19.72 -2.89
N ILE A 124 -2.69 21.00 -3.17
CA ILE A 124 -3.19 22.06 -2.29
C ILE A 124 -4.68 22.20 -2.54
N LEU A 125 -5.48 22.00 -1.49
CA LEU A 125 -6.92 22.09 -1.54
C LEU A 125 -7.38 23.48 -1.09
N THR A 126 -8.58 23.89 -1.52
CA THR A 126 -9.21 25.14 -1.04
C THR A 126 -9.44 25.14 0.46
N SER A 127 -9.57 23.95 1.09
CA SER A 127 -9.70 23.79 2.54
C SER A 127 -8.42 24.14 3.30
N ASP A 128 -7.27 24.04 2.65
CA ASP A 128 -5.96 24.24 3.29
C ASP A 128 -5.57 25.72 3.37
N ILE A 129 -6.27 26.56 2.60
CA ILE A 129 -6.08 28.01 2.62
C ILE A 129 -7.17 28.62 3.48
N SER A 130 -6.89 28.84 4.75
CA SER A 130 -7.69 29.70 5.58
C SER A 130 -7.49 31.17 5.15
N ILE A 131 -8.27 31.63 4.19
CA ILE A 131 -8.31 33.04 3.82
C ILE A 131 -9.05 33.78 4.93
N GLN A 132 -8.31 34.29 5.90
CA GLN A 132 -8.81 35.36 6.73
C GLN A 132 -8.97 36.63 5.86
N GLY A 133 -10.22 36.88 5.47
CA GLY A 133 -10.69 38.17 5.00
C GLY A 133 -10.15 38.65 3.67
N THR A 134 -10.91 38.41 2.63
CA THR A 134 -11.34 39.44 1.66
C THR A 134 -12.32 38.75 0.68
N GLY A 135 -13.56 39.26 0.68
CA GLY A 135 -14.54 38.86 -0.32
C GLY A 135 -14.05 39.26 -1.72
N MET A 136 -13.70 38.26 -2.51
CA MET A 136 -13.66 38.34 -3.96
C MET A 136 -14.37 37.10 -4.50
N GLU A 137 -15.55 37.34 -4.99
CA GLU A 137 -16.25 36.41 -5.86
C GLU A 137 -15.46 36.34 -7.16
N ASP A 138 -14.85 35.20 -7.43
CA ASP A 138 -14.07 35.00 -8.66
C ASP A 138 -14.95 34.34 -9.72
N GLU A 139 -15.48 35.18 -10.60
CA GLU A 139 -16.06 34.74 -11.88
C GLU A 139 -14.89 34.43 -12.83
N GLY A 140 -14.63 33.16 -13.09
CA GLY A 140 -13.82 32.78 -14.23
C GLY A 140 -12.80 31.66 -14.05
N ALA A 141 -13.25 30.46 -13.92
CA ALA A 141 -12.45 29.29 -14.30
C ALA A 141 -13.37 28.17 -14.77
N GLN A 142 -13.54 28.06 -16.09
CA GLN A 142 -14.13 26.88 -16.71
C GLN A 142 -13.15 25.70 -16.53
N ALA A 143 -13.50 24.79 -15.64
CA ALA A 143 -12.83 23.51 -15.49
C ALA A 143 -13.79 22.39 -15.86
N ASN A 144 -13.31 21.48 -16.72
CA ASN A 144 -13.98 20.32 -17.25
C ASN A 144 -14.79 19.58 -16.19
N GLN A 145 -16.10 19.65 -16.33
CA GLN A 145 -17.05 18.82 -15.60
C GLN A 145 -17.13 17.47 -16.31
N ASN A 146 -16.74 16.40 -15.64
CA ASN A 146 -17.31 15.07 -15.83
C ASN A 146 -16.87 14.18 -14.69
N GLN A 147 -17.69 14.13 -13.65
CA GLN A 147 -18.07 12.94 -12.89
C GLN A 147 -19.09 13.32 -11.82
N GLU A 148 -20.33 13.07 -12.16
CA GLU A 148 -21.45 13.08 -11.19
C GLU A 148 -21.34 11.84 -10.29
N ASN A 149 -21.14 12.04 -8.99
CA ASN A 149 -21.60 11.12 -7.96
C ASN A 149 -22.46 11.88 -6.96
N LYS A 150 -23.76 11.63 -7.04
CA LYS A 150 -24.77 12.11 -6.10
C LYS A 150 -24.63 11.37 -4.77
N GLY A 151 -24.41 12.10 -3.70
CA GLY A 151 -24.66 11.63 -2.33
C GLY A 151 -23.60 12.08 -1.33
N ASN A 152 -23.68 13.25 -0.87
CA ASN A 152 -23.47 13.82 0.45
C ASN A 152 -23.04 15.28 0.32
N SER A 153 -23.80 16.19 0.92
CA SER A 153 -23.57 17.64 0.85
C SER A 153 -22.45 18.08 1.82
N GLY A 154 -21.20 17.66 1.55
CA GLY A 154 -20.00 18.26 2.06
C GLY A 154 -19.40 19.14 0.96
N LYS A 155 -19.00 20.38 1.27
CA LYS A 155 -18.27 21.24 0.35
C LYS A 155 -17.08 20.48 -0.21
N LYS A 156 -17.10 20.08 -1.49
CA LYS A 156 -15.99 19.42 -2.15
C LYS A 156 -14.83 20.42 -2.19
N SER A 157 -13.74 20.14 -1.47
CA SER A 157 -12.50 20.88 -1.60
C SER A 157 -12.00 20.79 -3.04
N LYS A 158 -11.71 21.95 -3.65
CA LYS A 158 -11.20 22.02 -5.02
C LYS A 158 -9.67 22.04 -4.98
N VAL A 159 -9.04 21.23 -5.79
CA VAL A 159 -7.57 21.28 -5.97
C VAL A 159 -7.21 22.59 -6.66
N ILE A 160 -6.40 23.43 -5.98
CA ILE A 160 -5.96 24.73 -6.51
C ILE A 160 -4.65 24.57 -7.26
N ALA A 161 -3.72 23.81 -6.70
CA ALA A 161 -2.40 23.60 -7.29
C ALA A 161 -1.84 22.24 -6.89
N ARG A 162 -0.98 21.68 -7.76
CA ARG A 162 -0.14 20.53 -7.41
C ARG A 162 1.27 21.02 -7.20
N VAL A 163 1.78 20.78 -6.01
CA VAL A 163 3.15 21.13 -5.61
C VAL A 163 3.99 19.86 -5.58
N TYR A 164 5.21 19.99 -6.08
CA TYR A 164 6.17 18.90 -6.07
C TYR A 164 7.22 19.13 -4.99
N ASP A 165 7.59 18.06 -4.29
CA ASP A 165 8.68 18.15 -3.33
C ASP A 165 9.96 18.64 -4.02
N TYR A 166 10.66 19.55 -3.37
CA TYR A 166 11.93 20.06 -3.88
C TYR A 166 13.01 18.98 -3.82
N GLN A 167 12.96 18.12 -2.83
CA GLN A 167 13.92 17.05 -2.64
C GLN A 167 13.58 15.86 -3.53
N THR A 168 14.62 15.27 -4.13
CA THR A 168 14.53 14.02 -4.87
C THR A 168 14.93 12.87 -3.98
N ILE A 169 14.20 11.77 -4.06
CA ILE A 169 14.56 10.54 -3.37
C ILE A 169 15.75 9.91 -4.08
N ARG A 170 16.88 9.87 -3.40
CA ARG A 170 18.14 9.31 -3.90
C ARG A 170 18.47 8.04 -3.13
N GLU A 171 17.76 7.00 -3.47
CA GLU A 171 17.95 5.67 -2.89
C GLU A 171 18.23 4.68 -4.02
N ASP A 172 19.13 3.73 -3.77
CA ASP A 172 19.37 2.65 -4.70
C ASP A 172 18.16 1.72 -4.74
N ARG A 173 17.80 1.27 -5.93
CA ARG A 173 16.64 0.42 -6.17
C ARG A 173 17.09 -0.84 -6.88
N GLU A 174 16.75 -1.97 -6.28
CA GLU A 174 17.12 -3.27 -6.83
C GLU A 174 15.90 -4.16 -6.97
N LEU A 175 15.77 -4.77 -8.15
CA LEU A 175 14.70 -5.70 -8.51
C LEU A 175 15.32 -7.04 -8.85
N CYS A 176 14.72 -8.10 -8.33
CA CYS A 176 15.04 -9.45 -8.71
C CYS A 176 13.85 -10.06 -9.47
N TYR A 177 14.14 -10.72 -10.61
CA TYR A 177 13.17 -11.50 -11.35
C TYR A 177 13.67 -12.93 -11.48
N GLN A 178 12.79 -13.89 -11.20
CA GLN A 178 13.08 -15.30 -11.28
C GLN A 178 12.06 -16.01 -12.16
N PHE A 179 12.55 -16.79 -13.11
CA PHE A 179 11.71 -17.65 -13.96
C PHE A 179 11.47 -18.99 -13.30
N LEU A 180 10.24 -19.47 -13.39
CA LEU A 180 9.80 -20.77 -12.88
C LEU A 180 9.15 -21.55 -14.02
N CYS A 181 9.36 -22.85 -14.05
CA CYS A 181 8.85 -23.72 -15.10
C CYS A 181 8.26 -25.00 -14.51
N GLY A 182 7.35 -25.63 -15.26
CA GLY A 182 6.73 -26.90 -14.90
C GLY A 182 5.95 -26.83 -13.60
N GLU A 183 6.18 -27.78 -12.70
CA GLU A 183 5.46 -27.87 -11.42
C GLU A 183 5.64 -26.66 -10.49
N LEU A 184 6.71 -25.92 -10.66
CA LEU A 184 6.96 -24.69 -9.90
C LEU A 184 6.35 -23.45 -10.54
N ALA A 185 5.74 -23.57 -11.72
CA ALA A 185 5.15 -22.43 -12.44
C ALA A 185 3.74 -22.10 -11.92
N ASP A 186 3.61 -21.92 -10.61
CA ASP A 186 2.36 -21.53 -9.96
C ASP A 186 2.61 -20.51 -8.83
N TYR A 187 1.53 -20.06 -8.19
CA TYR A 187 1.64 -19.09 -7.07
C TYR A 187 2.39 -19.70 -5.86
N SER A 188 2.34 -21.01 -5.64
CA SER A 188 3.07 -21.67 -4.57
C SER A 188 4.57 -21.65 -4.84
N GLY A 189 4.98 -21.94 -6.07
CA GLY A 189 6.37 -21.81 -6.50
C GLY A 189 6.88 -20.38 -6.44
N MET A 190 6.06 -19.39 -6.86
CA MET A 190 6.39 -17.97 -6.72
C MET A 190 6.58 -17.56 -5.25
N ALA A 191 5.66 -17.98 -4.36
CA ALA A 191 5.77 -17.74 -2.92
C ALA A 191 6.99 -18.45 -2.33
N GLY A 192 7.29 -19.69 -2.77
CA GLY A 192 8.48 -20.45 -2.36
C GLY A 192 9.77 -19.75 -2.75
N ALA A 193 9.85 -19.20 -3.96
CA ALA A 193 11.01 -18.43 -4.43
C ALA A 193 11.24 -17.16 -3.58
N TYR A 194 10.17 -16.40 -3.32
CA TYR A 194 10.27 -15.21 -2.46
C TYR A 194 10.60 -15.58 -1.01
N ARG A 195 10.01 -16.64 -0.46
CA ARG A 195 10.36 -17.15 0.87
C ARG A 195 11.84 -17.53 0.97
N THR A 196 12.38 -18.19 -0.06
CA THR A 196 13.81 -18.54 -0.11
C THR A 196 14.69 -17.28 -0.03
N TYR A 197 14.33 -16.24 -0.75
CA TYR A 197 15.01 -14.94 -0.65
C TYR A 197 14.94 -14.38 0.78
N LEU A 198 13.77 -14.39 1.44
CA LEU A 198 13.61 -13.89 2.79
C LEU A 198 14.47 -14.67 3.81
N LEU A 199 14.51 -16.00 3.68
CA LEU A 199 15.32 -16.86 4.54
C LEU A 199 16.83 -16.57 4.39
N GLN A 200 17.29 -16.44 3.15
CA GLN A 200 18.72 -16.29 2.84
C GLN A 200 19.24 -14.87 3.04
N SER A 201 18.43 -13.87 2.71
CA SER A 201 18.90 -12.49 2.60
C SER A 201 18.31 -11.53 3.65
N ARG A 202 17.21 -11.92 4.31
CA ARG A 202 16.52 -11.08 5.30
C ARG A 202 16.47 -11.68 6.71
N GLY A 203 17.11 -12.82 6.92
CA GLY A 203 17.19 -13.46 8.23
C GLY A 203 15.84 -13.96 8.75
N LEU A 204 14.89 -14.26 7.84
CA LEU A 204 13.65 -14.89 8.25
C LEU A 204 13.96 -16.28 8.80
N GLY A 205 13.88 -16.44 10.10
CA GLY A 205 14.09 -17.74 10.77
C GLY A 205 12.81 -18.55 10.89
N ASN A 206 12.95 -19.82 11.24
CA ASN A 206 11.81 -20.61 11.69
C ASN A 206 11.47 -20.18 13.13
N ALA A 207 10.40 -19.40 13.28
CA ALA A 207 10.01 -18.86 14.58
C ALA A 207 9.55 -19.93 15.60
N VAL A 208 9.44 -21.19 15.20
CA VAL A 208 8.73 -22.22 15.98
C VAL A 208 9.63 -23.35 16.51
N GLU A 209 10.90 -23.42 16.09
CA GLU A 209 11.75 -24.57 16.44
C GLU A 209 12.23 -24.59 17.90
N ASP A 210 12.16 -23.46 18.65
CA ASP A 210 12.70 -23.37 20.01
C ASP A 210 11.75 -22.68 21.02
N MET A 211 10.46 -22.55 20.74
CA MET A 211 9.54 -21.97 21.69
C MET A 211 8.99 -23.06 22.63
N GLU A 212 9.55 -23.17 23.81
CA GLU A 212 8.97 -24.00 24.89
C GLU A 212 7.59 -23.47 25.33
N ARG A 213 7.32 -22.18 25.14
CA ARG A 213 6.07 -21.52 25.50
C ARG A 213 5.60 -20.57 24.41
N MET A 214 4.27 -20.51 24.20
CA MET A 214 3.69 -19.53 23.29
C MET A 214 3.70 -18.13 23.94
N PRO A 215 4.28 -17.09 23.28
CA PRO A 215 4.31 -15.76 23.84
C PRO A 215 2.91 -15.14 23.89
N LEU A 216 2.63 -14.40 24.95
CA LEU A 216 1.44 -13.55 25.03
C LEU A 216 1.66 -12.29 24.21
N VAL A 217 0.82 -12.08 23.20
CA VAL A 217 0.84 -10.85 22.40
C VAL A 217 -0.19 -9.87 22.95
N LEU A 218 0.27 -8.71 23.43
CA LEU A 218 -0.56 -7.64 23.97
C LEU A 218 -0.55 -6.45 23.04
N ASP A 219 -1.72 -6.07 22.55
CA ASP A 219 -1.92 -4.81 21.81
C ASP A 219 -2.48 -3.76 22.77
N LEU A 220 -1.66 -2.78 23.14
CA LEU A 220 -2.06 -1.68 24.01
C LEU A 220 -2.39 -0.43 23.23
N PHE A 221 -3.61 0.04 23.34
CA PHE A 221 -4.10 1.20 22.66
C PHE A 221 -3.79 2.46 23.48
N MET A 222 -2.87 3.30 22.99
CA MET A 222 -2.28 4.39 23.75
C MET A 222 -3.06 5.70 23.64
N GLY A 223 -3.69 5.96 22.51
CA GLY A 223 -4.46 7.18 22.33
C GLY A 223 -5.12 7.31 20.96
N ILE A 224 -6.11 8.18 20.91
CA ILE A 224 -6.90 8.48 19.73
C ILE A 224 -7.11 9.99 19.60
N LYS A 225 -7.18 10.48 18.39
CA LYS A 225 -7.70 11.82 18.11
C LYS A 225 -9.22 11.76 17.99
N LYS A 226 -9.90 12.64 18.69
CA LYS A 226 -11.34 12.84 18.58
C LYS A 226 -11.61 14.18 17.89
N ASP A 227 -12.31 14.10 16.77
CA ASP A 227 -12.76 15.31 16.08
C ASP A 227 -13.82 16.04 16.93
N GLN A 228 -13.61 17.33 17.14
CA GLN A 228 -14.58 18.27 17.67
C GLN A 228 -14.92 19.29 16.59
N VAL A 229 -15.96 20.07 16.81
CA VAL A 229 -16.51 20.98 15.80
C VAL A 229 -15.46 21.96 15.22
N LEU A 230 -14.46 22.37 16.01
CA LEU A 230 -13.45 23.36 15.62
C LEU A 230 -12.01 22.88 15.73
N PHE A 231 -11.75 21.77 16.42
CA PHE A 231 -10.38 21.26 16.66
C PHE A 231 -10.40 19.78 16.99
N GLN A 232 -9.24 19.14 16.87
CA GLN A 232 -9.05 17.76 17.29
C GLN A 232 -8.49 17.74 18.72
N THR A 233 -9.06 16.88 19.55
CA THR A 233 -8.58 16.65 20.91
C THR A 233 -7.96 15.27 21.00
N PHE A 234 -6.74 15.19 21.54
CA PHE A 234 -6.10 13.93 21.85
C PHE A 234 -6.72 13.34 23.12
N LEU A 235 -7.22 12.12 23.03
CA LEU A 235 -7.74 11.35 24.14
C LEU A 235 -6.75 10.25 24.50
N PRO A 236 -6.01 10.38 25.62
CA PRO A 236 -5.13 9.31 26.08
C PRO A 236 -5.97 8.13 26.59
N MET A 237 -5.60 6.92 26.18
CA MET A 237 -6.23 5.67 26.59
C MET A 237 -5.32 4.95 27.59
N THR A 238 -4.33 4.22 27.13
CA THR A 238 -3.34 3.57 27.98
C THR A 238 -2.06 4.41 28.01
N THR A 239 -1.66 4.88 29.19
CA THR A 239 -0.38 5.59 29.34
C THR A 239 0.79 4.61 29.38
N LEU A 240 2.01 5.08 29.13
CA LEU A 240 3.22 4.26 29.24
C LEU A 240 3.36 3.63 30.63
N LYS A 241 3.04 4.39 31.68
CA LYS A 241 3.06 3.88 33.06
C LYS A 241 2.04 2.74 33.28
N GLN A 242 0.85 2.85 32.70
CA GLN A 242 -0.14 1.78 32.76
C GLN A 242 0.29 0.57 31.93
N ALA A 243 0.92 0.79 30.77
CA ALA A 243 1.49 -0.29 29.97
C ALA A 243 2.56 -1.07 30.75
N GLU A 244 3.44 -0.37 31.44
CA GLU A 244 4.43 -0.95 32.34
C GLU A 244 3.76 -1.77 33.45
N GLN A 245 2.76 -1.22 34.12
CA GLN A 245 2.00 -1.91 35.18
C GLN A 245 1.31 -3.18 34.66
N ILE A 246 0.72 -3.12 33.45
CA ILE A 246 0.10 -4.28 32.81
C ILE A 246 1.15 -5.37 32.55
N ASN A 247 2.30 -5.00 32.00
CA ASN A 247 3.39 -5.92 31.74
C ASN A 247 3.91 -6.60 33.03
N GLU A 248 4.12 -5.82 34.08
CA GLU A 248 4.56 -6.35 35.37
C GLU A 248 3.49 -7.23 36.04
N LEU A 249 2.20 -6.89 35.89
CA LEU A 249 1.11 -7.74 36.38
C LEU A 249 1.15 -9.13 35.75
N PHE A 250 1.30 -9.21 34.40
CA PHE A 250 1.39 -10.51 33.74
C PHE A 250 2.66 -11.27 34.12
N LYS A 251 3.80 -10.61 34.28
CA LYS A 251 5.01 -11.24 34.79
C LYS A 251 4.82 -11.82 36.21
N SER A 252 4.09 -11.10 37.06
CA SER A 252 3.79 -11.58 38.41
C SER A 252 2.89 -12.83 38.46
N GLN A 253 2.23 -13.14 37.33
CA GLN A 253 1.42 -14.34 37.13
C GLN A 253 2.17 -15.42 36.32
N ASP A 254 3.50 -15.36 36.29
CA ASP A 254 4.39 -16.30 35.58
C ASP A 254 4.24 -16.29 34.04
N VAL A 255 3.65 -15.21 33.47
CA VAL A 255 3.61 -14.97 32.05
C VAL A 255 4.80 -14.09 31.67
N THR A 256 5.95 -14.72 31.46
CA THR A 256 7.24 -14.03 31.22
C THR A 256 7.47 -13.73 29.78
N ASP A 257 6.99 -14.60 28.86
CA ASP A 257 7.17 -14.44 27.42
C ASP A 257 6.07 -13.54 26.86
N GLN A 258 6.39 -12.25 26.68
CA GLN A 258 5.42 -11.24 26.26
C GLN A 258 5.94 -10.43 25.08
N ILE A 259 5.08 -10.19 24.12
CA ILE A 259 5.27 -9.25 23.03
C ILE A 259 4.26 -8.12 23.21
N VAL A 260 4.75 -6.94 23.56
CA VAL A 260 3.89 -5.77 23.78
C VAL A 260 3.99 -4.84 22.58
N ARG A 261 2.85 -4.61 21.92
CA ARG A 261 2.71 -3.65 20.82
C ARG A 261 1.94 -2.42 21.28
N LEU A 262 2.57 -1.25 21.20
CA LEU A 262 1.95 0.02 21.56
C LEU A 262 1.35 0.65 20.30
N LYS A 263 0.01 0.69 20.21
CA LYS A 263 -0.73 1.28 19.09
C LYS A 263 -1.18 2.71 19.41
N GLY A 264 -0.99 3.64 18.46
CA GLY A 264 -1.36 5.05 18.68
C GLY A 264 -0.51 5.75 19.77
N TRP A 265 0.75 5.36 19.91
CA TRP A 265 1.68 5.92 20.90
C TRP A 265 2.24 7.30 20.52
N SER A 266 2.23 7.64 19.24
CA SER A 266 2.74 8.93 18.76
C SER A 266 1.80 10.08 19.09
N LYS A 267 2.28 11.32 18.96
CA LYS A 267 1.49 12.55 19.21
C LYS A 267 0.21 12.63 18.35
N GLY A 268 0.17 11.93 17.24
CA GLY A 268 -1.00 11.81 16.37
C GLY A 268 -2.05 10.81 16.88
N GLY A 269 -1.67 9.84 17.68
CA GLY A 269 -2.53 8.69 18.03
C GLY A 269 -2.98 7.89 16.81
N TYR A 270 -4.03 7.10 17.00
CA TYR A 270 -4.86 6.61 15.90
C TYR A 270 -5.94 7.66 15.61
N GLY A 271 -5.95 8.22 14.43
CA GLY A 271 -6.96 9.19 14.11
C GLY A 271 -6.97 9.65 12.69
#